data_66f077c2f448ca418ce630cd6b6b8f61
#
_entry.id   66f077c2f448ca418ce630cd6b6b8f61
#
_cell.length_a   1.000
_cell.length_b   1.000
_cell.length_c   1.000
_cell.angle_alpha   90.00
_cell.angle_beta   90.00
_cell.angle_gamma   90.00
#
_symmetry.space_group_name_H-M   'P 1'
#
loop_
_entity.id
_entity.type
_entity.pdbx_description
1 polymer ?
#
loop_
_entity_poly.entity_id
_entity_poly.type
_entity_poly.pdbx_seq_one_letter_code
_entity_poly.pdbx_strand_id
1 'polypeptide(L)'
;PDYSSAASDVYKRQAQIKGVNRKGDGEAIKLDNGFAGLVKLGDGALAMCTDGVGSKLLLAEQMNSIHTVGIDCVAMNTNDLICVGAEPLSFVDYVALDKPDEDLMAKIGMGLAEGCKQSNCTLSGGETAILPELVHGFDIAGTSVGYVKQDKIIDGTKISEGDVLIGLKSSGPHSNGYTLIRK
;
A
#
# COMPACT_ATOMS: atom_id res chain seq x y z
N PRO A 1 0.98 20.60 -11.37
CA PRO A 1 -0.24 20.25 -10.65
C PRO A 1 -0.23 20.93 -9.28
N ASP A 2 -1.35 21.55 -8.93
CA ASP A 2 -1.50 22.16 -7.62
C ASP A 2 -1.79 21.05 -6.59
N TYR A 3 -0.77 20.66 -5.84
CA TYR A 3 -0.90 19.63 -4.80
C TYR A 3 -1.89 20.04 -3.69
N SER A 4 -2.20 21.34 -3.56
CA SER A 4 -3.22 21.83 -2.64
C SER A 4 -4.62 21.41 -3.07
N SER A 5 -4.88 21.29 -4.38
CA SER A 5 -6.16 20.83 -4.91
C SER A 5 -6.39 19.33 -4.63
N ALA A 6 -5.36 18.49 -4.79
CA ALA A 6 -5.45 17.06 -4.50
C ALA A 6 -5.75 16.80 -3.01
N ALA A 7 -5.10 17.53 -2.11
CA ALA A 7 -5.40 17.46 -0.67
C ALA A 7 -6.86 17.88 -0.38
N SER A 8 -7.33 18.95 -1.03
CA SER A 8 -8.72 19.40 -0.89
C SER A 8 -9.73 18.33 -1.31
N ASP A 9 -9.47 17.59 -2.41
CA ASP A 9 -10.34 16.52 -2.89
C ASP A 9 -10.38 15.34 -1.92
N VAL A 10 -9.24 14.98 -1.34
CA VAL A 10 -9.17 13.95 -0.29
C VAL A 10 -10.00 14.35 0.93
N TYR A 11 -9.88 15.59 1.42
CA TYR A 11 -10.68 16.08 2.56
C TYR A 11 -12.17 16.10 2.26
N LYS A 12 -12.59 16.51 1.05
CA LYS A 12 -13.99 16.50 0.64
C LYS A 12 -14.57 15.08 0.64
N ARG A 13 -13.82 14.10 0.10
CA ARG A 13 -14.20 12.69 0.13
C ARG A 13 -14.33 12.19 1.57
N GLN A 14 -13.35 12.48 2.42
CA GLN A 14 -13.34 12.06 3.83
C GLN A 14 -14.54 12.64 4.60
N ALA A 15 -14.98 13.85 4.29
CA ALA A 15 -16.14 14.47 4.91
C ALA A 15 -17.45 13.71 4.65
N GLN A 16 -17.58 13.07 3.46
CA GLN A 16 -18.76 12.29 3.09
C GLN A 16 -18.87 10.94 3.82
N ILE A 17 -17.73 10.37 4.23
CA ILE A 17 -17.69 9.09 4.95
C ILE A 17 -17.56 9.29 6.47
N LYS A 18 -17.63 10.54 6.94
CA LYS A 18 -17.55 10.87 8.36
C LYS A 18 -18.73 10.24 9.11
N GLY A 19 -18.41 9.46 10.15
CA GLY A 19 -19.43 8.77 10.97
C GLY A 19 -19.79 7.36 10.49
N VAL A 20 -19.26 6.90 9.34
CA VAL A 20 -19.32 5.49 8.96
C VAL A 20 -18.38 4.71 9.87
N ASN A 21 -18.91 4.22 10.97
CA ASN A 21 -18.12 3.51 11.98
C ASN A 21 -18.98 2.43 12.64
N ARG A 22 -18.45 1.23 12.72
CA ARG A 22 -19.03 0.10 13.42
C ARG A 22 -18.74 0.21 14.93
N LYS A 23 -19.43 -0.52 15.77
CA LYS A 23 -19.15 -0.68 17.20
C LYS A 23 -18.63 -2.08 17.50
N GLY A 24 -17.75 -2.19 18.50
CA GLY A 24 -17.09 -3.45 18.86
C GLY A 24 -16.01 -3.85 17.83
N ASP A 25 -15.92 -5.14 17.51
CA ASP A 25 -15.01 -5.58 16.44
C ASP A 25 -15.32 -4.87 15.12
N GLY A 26 -14.30 -4.31 14.50
CA GLY A 26 -14.42 -3.43 13.33
C GLY A 26 -14.63 -1.95 13.67
N GLU A 27 -14.67 -1.56 14.94
CA GLU A 27 -14.68 -0.15 15.33
C GLU A 27 -13.34 0.49 15.00
N ALA A 28 -13.37 1.65 14.32
CA ALA A 28 -12.15 2.34 13.95
C ALA A 28 -11.35 2.81 15.17
N ILE A 29 -10.05 2.55 15.15
CA ILE A 29 -9.07 3.14 16.06
C ILE A 29 -8.47 4.34 15.34
N LYS A 30 -8.66 5.53 15.90
CA LYS A 30 -8.12 6.76 15.30
C LYS A 30 -6.67 6.91 15.66
N LEU A 31 -5.84 7.12 14.65
CA LEU A 31 -4.47 7.59 14.76
C LEU A 31 -4.38 8.97 14.13
N ASP A 32 -3.74 9.93 14.80
CA ASP A 32 -3.65 11.30 14.28
C ASP A 32 -2.80 11.40 13.00
N ASN A 33 -1.81 10.52 12.83
CA ASN A 33 -0.91 10.49 11.67
C ASN A 33 -0.58 9.04 11.25
N GLY A 34 -1.55 8.12 11.31
CA GLY A 34 -1.32 6.71 10.93
C GLY A 34 -1.26 6.51 9.42
N PHE A 35 -0.29 5.73 8.94
CA PHE A 35 -0.18 5.32 7.53
C PHE A 35 -1.17 4.21 7.17
N ALA A 36 -1.60 3.39 8.13
CA ALA A 36 -2.60 2.35 7.95
C ALA A 36 -3.89 2.66 8.72
N GLY A 37 -5.02 2.23 8.17
CA GLY A 37 -6.30 2.23 8.89
C GLY A 37 -6.33 1.11 9.91
N LEU A 38 -6.77 1.39 11.12
CA LEU A 38 -6.90 0.41 12.20
C LEU A 38 -8.36 0.22 12.61
N VAL A 39 -8.76 -1.04 12.78
CA VAL A 39 -10.05 -1.40 13.39
C VAL A 39 -9.86 -2.44 14.49
N LYS A 40 -10.64 -2.35 15.54
CA LYS A 40 -10.61 -3.31 16.66
C LYS A 40 -10.92 -4.71 16.19
N LEU A 41 -10.19 -5.70 16.70
CA LEU A 41 -10.52 -7.13 16.54
C LEU A 41 -10.00 -7.90 17.76
N GLY A 42 -10.92 -8.42 18.57
CA GLY A 42 -10.58 -9.15 19.79
C GLY A 42 -9.74 -8.31 20.75
N ASP A 43 -8.56 -8.80 21.12
CA ASP A 43 -7.58 -8.13 22.00
C ASP A 43 -6.58 -7.22 21.27
N GLY A 44 -6.78 -7.00 19.98
CA GLY A 44 -5.89 -6.19 19.14
C GLY A 44 -6.63 -5.41 18.07
N ALA A 45 -5.94 -5.18 16.97
CA ALA A 45 -6.45 -4.47 15.82
C ALA A 45 -6.02 -5.12 14.50
N LEU A 46 -6.91 -5.10 13.52
CA LEU A 46 -6.54 -5.25 12.12
C LEU A 46 -6.02 -3.91 11.59
N ALA A 47 -4.87 -3.94 10.95
CA ALA A 47 -4.32 -2.83 10.18
C ALA A 47 -4.55 -3.11 8.69
N MET A 48 -4.95 -2.10 7.94
CA MET A 48 -5.22 -2.20 6.50
C MET A 48 -4.62 -1.00 5.77
N CYS A 49 -3.94 -1.27 4.67
CA CYS A 49 -3.43 -0.27 3.77
C CYS A 49 -3.73 -0.66 2.33
N THR A 50 -3.97 0.32 1.47
CA THR A 50 -4.09 0.13 0.02
C THR A 50 -3.30 1.21 -0.70
N ASP A 51 -2.46 0.79 -1.65
CA ASP A 51 -1.64 1.69 -2.45
C ASP A 51 -1.37 1.08 -3.83
N GLY A 52 -1.03 1.93 -4.81
CA GLY A 52 -0.70 1.56 -6.18
C GLY A 52 0.70 2.03 -6.58
N VAL A 53 1.33 1.30 -7.51
CA VAL A 53 2.71 1.59 -7.95
C VAL A 53 2.82 2.90 -8.71
N GLY A 54 1.79 3.27 -9.47
CA GLY A 54 1.72 4.56 -10.15
C GLY A 54 2.76 4.75 -11.26
N SER A 55 3.28 5.96 -11.42
CA SER A 55 4.08 6.36 -12.59
C SER A 55 5.44 5.63 -12.75
N LYS A 56 5.88 4.85 -11.76
CA LYS A 56 7.04 3.94 -11.89
C LYS A 56 6.78 2.84 -12.93
N LEU A 57 5.52 2.45 -13.16
CA LEU A 57 5.14 1.45 -14.17
C LEU A 57 5.64 1.84 -15.55
N LEU A 58 5.53 3.10 -15.93
CA LEU A 58 6.00 3.60 -17.22
C LEU A 58 7.52 3.42 -17.42
N LEU A 59 8.29 3.54 -16.35
CA LEU A 59 9.72 3.29 -16.39
C LEU A 59 10.02 1.79 -16.46
N ALA A 60 9.28 0.97 -15.70
CA ALA A 60 9.41 -0.48 -15.71
C ALA A 60 9.12 -1.08 -17.10
N GLU A 61 8.12 -0.55 -17.81
CA GLU A 61 7.83 -0.90 -19.21
C GLU A 61 8.98 -0.54 -20.14
N GLN A 62 9.47 0.71 -20.08
CA GLN A 62 10.59 1.16 -20.90
C GLN A 62 11.87 0.33 -20.69
N MET A 63 12.10 -0.13 -19.46
CA MET A 63 13.26 -0.95 -19.09
C MET A 63 13.02 -2.45 -19.23
N ASN A 64 11.82 -2.87 -19.62
CA ASN A 64 11.39 -4.28 -19.62
C ASN A 64 11.65 -5.00 -18.27
N SER A 65 11.44 -4.28 -17.16
CA SER A 65 11.68 -4.74 -15.77
C SER A 65 10.38 -4.89 -14.98
N ILE A 66 9.36 -5.47 -15.60
CA ILE A 66 8.00 -5.59 -15.03
C ILE A 66 7.98 -6.42 -13.74
N HIS A 67 8.81 -7.48 -13.65
CA HIS A 67 8.85 -8.34 -12.47
C HIS A 67 9.17 -7.59 -11.16
N THR A 68 9.79 -6.42 -11.22
CA THR A 68 10.12 -5.64 -10.03
C THR A 68 8.92 -4.90 -9.44
N VAL A 69 7.93 -4.55 -10.27
CA VAL A 69 6.79 -3.70 -9.81
C VAL A 69 5.84 -4.45 -8.86
N GLY A 70 5.78 -5.78 -8.96
CA GLY A 70 5.04 -6.60 -7.99
C GLY A 70 5.65 -6.51 -6.59
N ILE A 71 6.99 -6.49 -6.49
CA ILE A 71 7.70 -6.28 -5.22
C ILE A 71 7.37 -4.89 -4.65
N ASP A 72 7.43 -3.85 -5.49
CA ASP A 72 7.07 -2.49 -5.08
C ASP A 72 5.63 -2.43 -4.56
N CYS A 73 4.69 -3.05 -5.28
CA CYS A 73 3.27 -3.06 -4.91
C CYS A 73 3.05 -3.67 -3.52
N VAL A 74 3.68 -4.80 -3.23
CA VAL A 74 3.61 -5.43 -1.90
C VAL A 74 4.30 -4.54 -0.86
N ALA A 75 5.51 -4.07 -1.13
CA ALA A 75 6.30 -3.29 -0.17
C ALA A 75 5.61 -1.98 0.24
N MET A 76 4.99 -1.25 -0.70
CA MET A 76 4.27 -0.01 -0.41
C MET A 76 3.17 -0.24 0.63
N ASN A 77 2.45 -1.34 0.50
CA ASN A 77 1.35 -1.67 1.38
C ASN A 77 1.82 -2.26 2.73
N THR A 78 2.77 -3.20 2.70
CA THR A 78 3.22 -3.87 3.94
C THR A 78 4.07 -2.96 4.82
N ASN A 79 4.85 -2.04 4.24
CA ASN A 79 5.62 -1.07 5.00
C ASN A 79 4.73 -0.09 5.79
N ASP A 80 3.57 0.28 5.27
CA ASP A 80 2.61 1.11 6.01
C ASP A 80 2.03 0.37 7.22
N LEU A 81 1.85 -0.96 7.13
CA LEU A 81 1.41 -1.75 8.28
C LEU A 81 2.45 -1.76 9.40
N ILE A 82 3.74 -1.92 9.08
CA ILE A 82 4.78 -1.95 10.12
C ILE A 82 4.98 -0.58 10.77
N CYS A 83 4.65 0.52 10.08
CA CYS A 83 4.68 1.86 10.69
C CYS A 83 3.72 2.01 11.89
N VAL A 84 2.64 1.23 11.94
CA VAL A 84 1.70 1.20 13.07
C VAL A 84 1.92 0.00 14.01
N GLY A 85 3.01 -0.75 13.81
CA GLY A 85 3.40 -1.90 14.62
C GLY A 85 2.70 -3.21 14.25
N ALA A 86 1.97 -3.24 13.12
CA ALA A 86 1.26 -4.42 12.68
C ALA A 86 2.16 -5.37 11.88
N GLU A 87 2.04 -6.66 12.16
CA GLU A 87 2.64 -7.72 11.36
C GLU A 87 1.78 -7.96 10.11
N PRO A 88 2.34 -7.89 8.88
CA PRO A 88 1.63 -8.24 7.67
C PRO A 88 1.18 -9.70 7.68
N LEU A 89 -0.08 -9.99 7.35
CA LEU A 89 -0.64 -11.34 7.32
C LEU A 89 -1.06 -11.76 5.91
N SER A 90 -1.69 -10.85 5.19
CA SER A 90 -2.32 -11.15 3.91
C SER A 90 -2.22 -9.96 2.96
N PHE A 91 -2.14 -10.28 1.68
CA PHE A 91 -2.12 -9.33 0.58
C PHE A 91 -3.08 -9.77 -0.52
N VAL A 92 -3.76 -8.83 -1.14
CA VAL A 92 -4.53 -9.01 -2.36
C VAL A 92 -4.17 -7.91 -3.35
N ASP A 93 -4.15 -8.24 -4.64
CA ASP A 93 -3.84 -7.29 -5.71
C ASP A 93 -5.05 -6.95 -6.57
N TYR A 94 -4.95 -5.85 -7.28
CA TYR A 94 -5.82 -5.47 -8.38
C TYR A 94 -4.96 -5.06 -9.57
N VAL A 95 -5.09 -5.79 -10.67
CA VAL A 95 -4.40 -5.47 -11.93
C VAL A 95 -5.42 -5.08 -12.99
N ALA A 96 -5.27 -3.91 -13.57
CA ALA A 96 -6.07 -3.46 -14.71
C ALA A 96 -5.19 -3.37 -15.96
N LEU A 97 -5.68 -3.93 -17.09
CA LEU A 97 -4.98 -3.94 -18.37
C LEU A 97 -5.86 -3.38 -19.50
N ASP A 98 -5.23 -2.82 -20.51
CA ASP A 98 -5.90 -2.43 -21.75
C ASP A 98 -6.27 -3.65 -22.62
N LYS A 99 -5.50 -4.73 -22.53
CA LYS A 99 -5.71 -6.00 -23.26
C LYS A 99 -5.11 -7.17 -22.49
N PRO A 100 -5.58 -8.40 -22.74
CA PRO A 100 -4.95 -9.59 -22.17
C PRO A 100 -3.48 -9.71 -22.60
N ASP A 101 -2.60 -9.98 -21.64
CA ASP A 101 -1.16 -10.21 -21.87
C ASP A 101 -0.64 -11.23 -20.85
N GLU A 102 -0.46 -12.47 -21.27
CA GLU A 102 -0.04 -13.59 -20.41
C GLU A 102 1.39 -13.40 -19.88
N ASP A 103 2.30 -12.90 -20.72
CA ASP A 103 3.72 -12.69 -20.33
C ASP A 103 3.84 -11.56 -19.31
N LEU A 104 3.08 -10.48 -19.49
CA LEU A 104 3.00 -9.38 -18.54
C LEU A 104 2.48 -9.87 -17.19
N MET A 105 1.37 -10.61 -17.19
CA MET A 105 0.76 -11.15 -15.98
C MET A 105 1.67 -12.14 -15.26
N ALA A 106 2.39 -12.99 -15.99
CA ALA A 106 3.39 -13.88 -15.40
C ALA A 106 4.51 -13.10 -14.68
N LYS A 107 5.05 -12.05 -15.31
CA LYS A 107 6.07 -11.18 -14.70
C LYS A 107 5.55 -10.46 -13.45
N ILE A 108 4.34 -9.91 -13.49
CA ILE A 108 3.68 -9.30 -12.33
C ILE A 108 3.55 -10.32 -11.20
N GLY A 109 3.01 -11.51 -11.50
CA GLY A 109 2.85 -12.59 -10.53
C GLY A 109 4.16 -13.02 -9.85
N MET A 110 5.27 -13.09 -10.62
CA MET A 110 6.60 -13.35 -10.05
C MET A 110 7.00 -12.30 -9.03
N GLY A 111 6.79 -11.01 -9.34
CA GLY A 111 7.09 -9.90 -8.44
C GLY A 111 6.22 -9.92 -7.19
N LEU A 112 4.93 -10.14 -7.33
CA LEU A 112 3.99 -10.25 -6.19
C LEU A 112 4.38 -11.41 -5.26
N ALA A 113 4.68 -12.57 -5.83
CA ALA A 113 5.11 -13.73 -5.05
C ALA A 113 6.39 -13.45 -4.26
N GLU A 114 7.39 -12.82 -4.90
CA GLU A 114 8.64 -12.46 -4.24
C GLU A 114 8.41 -11.40 -3.14
N GLY A 115 7.60 -10.36 -3.41
CA GLY A 115 7.26 -9.35 -2.40
C GLY A 115 6.56 -9.95 -1.19
N CYS A 116 5.58 -10.82 -1.39
CA CYS A 116 4.87 -11.53 -0.32
C CYS A 116 5.81 -12.44 0.49
N LYS A 117 6.73 -13.13 -0.19
CA LYS A 117 7.75 -13.95 0.48
C LYS A 117 8.67 -13.10 1.36
N GLN A 118 9.16 -11.96 0.87
CA GLN A 118 10.02 -11.05 1.64
C GLN A 118 9.28 -10.44 2.82
N SER A 119 7.99 -10.13 2.67
CA SER A 119 7.13 -9.56 3.73
C SER A 119 6.56 -10.62 4.68
N ASN A 120 6.82 -11.90 4.44
CA ASN A 120 6.26 -13.03 5.19
C ASN A 120 4.73 -12.98 5.28
N CYS A 121 4.05 -12.58 4.20
CA CYS A 121 2.60 -12.54 4.12
C CYS A 121 2.05 -13.45 3.04
N THR A 122 0.77 -13.82 3.14
CA THR A 122 0.09 -14.69 2.17
C THR A 122 -0.51 -13.83 1.05
N LEU A 123 -0.20 -14.15 -0.21
CA LEU A 123 -1.01 -13.69 -1.34
C LEU A 123 -2.30 -14.50 -1.36
N SER A 124 -3.40 -13.93 -0.84
CA SER A 124 -4.65 -14.66 -0.57
C SER A 124 -5.69 -14.52 -1.67
N GLY A 125 -5.45 -13.67 -2.65
CA GLY A 125 -6.37 -13.44 -3.77
C GLY A 125 -5.98 -12.20 -4.55
N GLY A 126 -6.85 -11.80 -5.46
CA GLY A 126 -6.68 -10.62 -6.29
C GLY A 126 -7.78 -10.51 -7.33
N GLU A 127 -7.69 -9.51 -8.18
CA GLU A 127 -8.61 -9.25 -9.30
C GLU A 127 -7.82 -8.81 -10.52
N THR A 128 -8.22 -9.29 -11.69
CA THR A 128 -7.69 -8.84 -12.98
C THR A 128 -8.82 -8.34 -13.86
N ALA A 129 -8.73 -7.09 -14.30
CA ALA A 129 -9.72 -6.44 -15.13
C ALA A 129 -9.12 -6.03 -16.48
N ILE A 130 -9.85 -6.32 -17.57
CA ILE A 130 -9.52 -5.84 -18.93
C ILE A 130 -10.37 -4.60 -19.20
N LEU A 131 -9.74 -3.43 -19.23
CA LEU A 131 -10.41 -2.13 -19.28
C LEU A 131 -9.82 -1.22 -20.39
N PRO A 132 -9.99 -1.57 -21.68
CA PRO A 132 -9.32 -0.89 -22.79
C PRO A 132 -9.70 0.59 -22.94
N GLU A 133 -10.87 0.99 -22.43
CA GLU A 133 -11.34 2.37 -22.50
C GLU A 133 -10.85 3.25 -21.34
N LEU A 134 -10.34 2.63 -20.26
CA LEU A 134 -9.96 3.33 -19.04
C LEU A 134 -8.46 3.30 -18.77
N VAL A 135 -7.78 2.23 -19.20
CA VAL A 135 -6.36 1.99 -18.92
C VAL A 135 -5.58 1.96 -20.23
N HIS A 136 -4.41 2.56 -20.26
CA HIS A 136 -3.42 2.42 -21.33
C HIS A 136 -2.21 1.68 -20.77
N GLY A 137 -1.91 0.49 -21.35
CA GLY A 137 -0.94 -0.44 -20.78
C GLY A 137 -1.54 -1.18 -19.58
N PHE A 138 -0.99 -0.97 -18.40
CA PHE A 138 -1.53 -1.59 -17.19
C PHE A 138 -1.39 -0.69 -15.96
N ASP A 139 -2.19 -0.99 -14.94
CA ASP A 139 -2.04 -0.44 -13.59
C ASP A 139 -2.09 -1.58 -12.56
N ILE A 140 -1.39 -1.40 -11.44
CA ILE A 140 -1.36 -2.36 -10.35
C ILE A 140 -1.45 -1.65 -9.01
N ALA A 141 -2.36 -2.11 -8.19
CA ALA A 141 -2.54 -1.70 -6.81
C ALA A 141 -2.69 -2.94 -5.91
N GLY A 142 -2.53 -2.75 -4.64
CA GLY A 142 -2.72 -3.83 -3.67
C GLY A 142 -3.39 -3.35 -2.40
N THR A 143 -3.78 -4.31 -1.60
CA THR A 143 -4.29 -4.08 -0.25
C THR A 143 -3.65 -5.11 0.67
N SER A 144 -3.03 -4.65 1.73
CA SER A 144 -2.49 -5.52 2.77
C SER A 144 -3.31 -5.46 4.05
N VAL A 145 -3.35 -6.58 4.74
CA VAL A 145 -3.97 -6.73 6.06
C VAL A 145 -2.92 -7.26 7.02
N GLY A 146 -2.84 -6.65 8.19
CA GLY A 146 -1.95 -7.06 9.27
C GLY A 146 -2.67 -7.07 10.61
N TYR A 147 -2.00 -7.54 11.63
CA TYR A 147 -2.52 -7.58 12.99
C TYR A 147 -1.52 -6.99 13.97
N VAL A 148 -2.03 -6.27 14.96
CA VAL A 148 -1.24 -5.73 16.07
C VAL A 148 -2.02 -5.87 17.38
N LYS A 149 -1.35 -6.28 18.46
CA LYS A 149 -1.95 -6.23 19.80
C LYS A 149 -2.17 -4.78 20.21
N GLN A 150 -3.26 -4.50 20.93
CA GLN A 150 -3.62 -3.12 21.26
C GLN A 150 -2.52 -2.36 22.01
N ASP A 151 -1.80 -3.03 22.91
CA ASP A 151 -0.68 -2.44 23.68
C ASP A 151 0.62 -2.24 22.86
N LYS A 152 0.65 -2.76 21.62
CA LYS A 152 1.79 -2.69 20.69
C LYS A 152 1.57 -1.71 19.52
N ILE A 153 0.41 -1.08 19.46
CA ILE A 153 0.15 -0.06 18.42
C ILE A 153 1.18 1.05 18.55
N ILE A 154 1.80 1.39 17.43
CA ILE A 154 2.73 2.52 17.32
C ILE A 154 1.92 3.72 16.84
N ASP A 155 1.71 4.69 17.72
CA ASP A 155 0.90 5.89 17.50
C ASP A 155 1.68 7.20 17.74
N GLY A 156 2.98 7.09 18.05
CA GLY A 156 3.84 8.23 18.33
C GLY A 156 3.74 8.78 19.76
N THR A 157 2.78 8.36 20.57
CA THR A 157 2.55 8.91 21.93
C THR A 157 3.67 8.63 22.91
N LYS A 158 4.53 7.65 22.62
CA LYS A 158 5.68 7.28 23.46
C LYS A 158 6.97 8.00 23.07
N ILE A 159 6.97 8.78 21.99
CA ILE A 159 8.15 9.52 21.54
C ILE A 159 8.45 10.65 22.54
N SER A 160 9.70 10.75 22.96
CA SER A 160 10.15 11.73 23.93
C SER A 160 11.46 12.41 23.54
N GLU A 161 11.73 13.56 24.14
CA GLU A 161 13.01 14.26 23.96
C GLU A 161 14.16 13.36 24.43
N GLY A 162 15.18 13.22 23.57
CA GLY A 162 16.34 12.33 23.83
C GLY A 162 16.25 10.99 23.11
N ASP A 163 15.15 10.66 22.47
CA ASP A 163 15.05 9.46 21.63
C ASP A 163 16.02 9.52 20.45
N VAL A 164 16.56 8.39 20.05
CA VAL A 164 17.55 8.27 18.98
C VAL A 164 16.85 7.96 17.66
N LEU A 165 17.15 8.77 16.63
CA LEU A 165 16.73 8.50 15.25
C LEU A 165 17.72 7.55 14.57
N ILE A 166 17.22 6.43 14.06
CA ILE A 166 18.01 5.44 13.32
C ILE A 166 17.61 5.51 11.84
N GLY A 167 18.58 5.79 10.96
CA GLY A 167 18.40 5.79 9.52
C GLY A 167 18.93 4.50 8.89
N LEU A 168 18.16 3.91 7.98
CA LEU A 168 18.62 2.83 7.11
C LEU A 168 19.08 3.42 5.77
N LYS A 169 20.22 2.96 5.26
CA LYS A 169 20.74 3.40 3.97
C LYS A 169 19.79 2.94 2.86
N SER A 170 19.38 3.89 2.00
CA SER A 170 18.62 3.58 0.79
C SER A 170 19.54 3.05 -0.32
N SER A 171 19.02 2.15 -1.16
CA SER A 171 19.68 1.69 -2.39
C SER A 171 19.40 2.60 -3.60
N GLY A 172 18.52 3.59 -3.44
CA GLY A 172 18.08 4.52 -4.47
C GLY A 172 16.64 4.99 -4.23
N PRO A 173 15.99 5.61 -5.24
CA PRO A 173 14.56 5.90 -5.18
C PRO A 173 13.76 4.60 -5.06
N HIS A 174 12.77 4.57 -4.16
CA HIS A 174 11.93 3.39 -3.96
C HIS A 174 10.65 3.45 -4.81
N SER A 175 9.48 3.64 -4.18
CA SER A 175 8.19 3.58 -4.86
C SER A 175 7.69 4.93 -5.36
N ASN A 176 8.02 6.02 -4.65
CA ASN A 176 7.45 7.35 -4.90
C ASN A 176 8.38 8.29 -5.66
N GLY A 177 7.81 9.38 -6.21
CA GLY A 177 8.55 10.47 -6.83
C GLY A 177 8.83 10.28 -8.33
N TYR A 178 8.40 9.20 -8.96
CA TYR A 178 8.73 8.86 -10.34
C TYR A 178 8.16 9.81 -11.40
N THR A 179 7.10 10.55 -11.11
CA THR A 179 6.61 11.61 -11.98
C THR A 179 7.67 12.72 -12.16
N LEU A 180 8.45 13.02 -11.12
CA LEU A 180 9.55 13.98 -11.18
C LEU A 180 10.83 13.36 -11.72
N ILE A 181 11.17 12.15 -11.28
CA ILE A 181 12.41 11.44 -11.67
C ILE A 181 12.49 11.21 -13.18
N ARG A 182 11.34 11.00 -13.84
CA ARG A 182 11.23 10.76 -15.29
C ARG A 182 11.38 12.02 -16.14
N LYS A 183 11.38 13.21 -15.57
CA LYS A 183 11.58 14.50 -16.26
C LYS A 183 13.05 14.86 -16.38
#